data_1bd725ad53f2542aae405035cd3fafce
#
_entry.id   1bd725ad53f2542aae405035cd3fafce
#
_cell.length_a   1.000
_cell.length_b   1.000
_cell.length_c   1.000
_cell.angle_alpha   90.00
_cell.angle_beta   90.00
_cell.angle_gamma   90.00
#
_symmetry.space_group_name_H-M   'P 1'
#
loop_
_entity.id
_entity.type
_entity.pdbx_description
1 polymer ?
#
loop_
_entity_poly.entity_id
_entity_poly.type
_entity_poly.pdbx_seq_one_letter_code
_entity_poly.pdbx_strand_id
1 'polypeptide(L)'
;MRPLGTGPGQAIIVVGLGFGDEAKGATVDHLAWRIPDTTAVVRWSGGVQAAHNVVHGPRHHTFRQFGSATLLGVPTLLRAPMMVDPLGLSVEAEELRGLGVAAPLNLITADPRCLVTTPFHAAMNRAREESRGTGVHGSCGMGVGETVAFALAAAGLDAGNLPLAGVGPGAPVLRVGDLRDRAATIRGLDALARAAATLTEDLPAVGAVAEAMCDLAGDLRIADDMDAVLARRLEAGTVIFEGSQGVLLDEFAGFHPHTTWATLNPRARANASGGAADSQDVTGLPRPHLGLADQLERAGHRPYVLGLTRSYSTRHGAGPLPTEDPAQRFPEPHNGVTYQGAWRQGPLDLDLLRYAARAVGVDGVGVSHLDAPVRVVSPSWSGPESRLRDVQSLSGQDLEIVRDANAAAATRAHPEYDRVQGRDDVISRIEEATGAPVVLVADGPTRMDRSIRWSPRASSASSPSTSWPAATTATHAR
;
A
#
# COMPACT_ATOMS: atom_id res chain seq x y z
N MET A 1 -6.53 23.29 -7.42
CA MET A 1 -6.94 21.92 -7.04
C MET A 1 -7.58 21.27 -8.24
N ARG A 2 -7.17 20.05 -8.58
CA ARG A 2 -7.78 19.26 -9.67
C ARG A 2 -9.05 18.58 -9.13
N PRO A 3 -10.16 18.56 -9.88
CA PRO A 3 -11.32 17.76 -9.49
C PRO A 3 -11.01 16.26 -9.68
N LEU A 4 -11.66 15.40 -8.89
CA LEU A 4 -11.64 13.96 -9.12
C LEU A 4 -12.34 13.68 -10.46
N GLY A 5 -11.55 13.35 -11.48
CA GLY A 5 -12.03 13.06 -12.83
C GLY A 5 -12.28 11.58 -13.06
N THR A 6 -12.99 11.25 -14.15
CA THR A 6 -13.19 9.90 -14.66
C THR A 6 -12.97 9.87 -16.17
N GLY A 7 -12.86 8.67 -16.75
CA GLY A 7 -12.73 8.48 -18.20
C GLY A 7 -11.31 8.21 -18.68
N PRO A 8 -11.12 8.14 -20.01
CA PRO A 8 -9.83 7.83 -20.62
C PRO A 8 -8.71 8.75 -20.16
N GLY A 9 -7.56 8.15 -19.82
CA GLY A 9 -6.38 8.84 -19.32
C GLY A 9 -6.44 9.24 -17.84
N GLN A 10 -7.55 8.95 -17.13
CA GLN A 10 -7.65 9.23 -15.69
C GLN A 10 -7.00 8.13 -14.87
N ALA A 11 -6.08 8.49 -13.99
CA ALA A 11 -5.47 7.62 -13.00
C ALA A 11 -5.84 8.12 -11.59
N ILE A 12 -6.46 7.27 -10.76
CA ILE A 12 -6.76 7.59 -9.37
C ILE A 12 -5.79 6.80 -8.50
N ILE A 13 -4.90 7.48 -7.78
CA ILE A 13 -3.90 6.85 -6.93
C ILE A 13 -4.38 6.94 -5.48
N VAL A 14 -4.74 5.80 -4.90
CA VAL A 14 -5.26 5.69 -3.53
C VAL A 14 -4.12 5.34 -2.58
N VAL A 15 -3.81 6.21 -1.62
CA VAL A 15 -2.72 6.04 -0.65
C VAL A 15 -3.21 6.28 0.78
N GLY A 16 -2.65 5.56 1.76
CA GLY A 16 -2.89 5.83 3.17
C GLY A 16 -2.00 6.94 3.71
N LEU A 17 -2.56 7.87 4.47
CA LEU A 17 -1.82 8.96 5.12
C LEU A 17 -1.42 8.65 6.57
N GLY A 18 -1.58 7.41 7.01
CA GLY A 18 -1.22 6.94 8.35
C GLY A 18 -0.29 5.72 8.30
N PHE A 19 -0.55 4.76 9.19
CA PHE A 19 0.24 3.53 9.35
C PHE A 19 -0.41 2.29 8.70
N GLY A 20 -1.40 2.43 7.79
CA GLY A 20 -1.86 1.34 6.93
C GLY A 20 -3.36 1.08 6.89
N ASP A 21 -4.10 1.31 7.94
CA ASP A 21 -5.51 0.88 8.09
C ASP A 21 -6.54 1.98 7.79
N GLU A 22 -6.30 2.79 6.75
CA GLU A 22 -7.15 3.93 6.36
C GLU A 22 -8.32 3.56 5.42
N ALA A 23 -8.72 2.26 5.38
CA ALA A 23 -9.82 1.73 4.57
C ALA A 23 -9.62 1.85 3.04
N LYS A 24 -8.37 1.64 2.55
CA LYS A 24 -8.04 1.68 1.12
C LYS A 24 -8.87 0.71 0.30
N GLY A 25 -8.97 -0.57 0.71
CA GLY A 25 -9.71 -1.57 -0.03
C GLY A 25 -11.17 -1.22 -0.23
N ALA A 26 -11.87 -0.89 0.85
CA ALA A 26 -13.28 -0.49 0.79
C ALA A 26 -13.49 0.81 -0.01
N THR A 27 -12.49 1.71 -0.05
CA THR A 27 -12.54 2.92 -0.90
C THR A 27 -12.35 2.58 -2.37
N VAL A 28 -11.41 1.69 -2.71
CA VAL A 28 -11.20 1.22 -4.09
C VAL A 28 -12.43 0.49 -4.62
N ASP A 29 -13.04 -0.39 -3.81
CA ASP A 29 -14.30 -1.05 -4.13
C ASP A 29 -15.43 -0.06 -4.39
N HIS A 30 -15.58 0.97 -3.52
CA HIS A 30 -16.58 2.03 -3.72
C HIS A 30 -16.31 2.85 -4.98
N LEU A 31 -15.07 3.26 -5.24
CA LEU A 31 -14.71 4.03 -6.43
C LEU A 31 -14.99 3.24 -7.69
N ALA A 32 -14.59 1.98 -7.77
CA ALA A 32 -14.84 1.11 -8.91
C ALA A 32 -16.34 0.88 -9.15
N TRP A 33 -17.14 0.78 -8.08
CA TRP A 33 -18.59 0.70 -8.18
C TRP A 33 -19.23 2.01 -8.70
N ARG A 34 -18.68 3.16 -8.29
CA ARG A 34 -19.21 4.50 -8.68
C ARG A 34 -18.72 4.95 -10.05
N ILE A 35 -17.63 4.40 -10.55
CA ILE A 35 -16.98 4.76 -11.81
C ILE A 35 -17.09 3.57 -12.78
N PRO A 36 -18.18 3.47 -13.55
CA PRO A 36 -18.47 2.28 -14.39
C PRO A 36 -17.42 2.02 -15.48
N ASP A 37 -16.64 3.03 -15.87
CA ASP A 37 -15.55 2.93 -16.84
C ASP A 37 -14.20 2.58 -16.18
N THR A 38 -14.21 2.06 -14.96
CA THR A 38 -13.00 1.52 -14.32
C THR A 38 -12.53 0.28 -15.05
N THR A 39 -11.37 0.36 -15.69
CA THR A 39 -10.81 -0.68 -16.57
C THR A 39 -9.86 -1.63 -15.85
N ALA A 40 -9.24 -1.20 -14.77
CA ALA A 40 -8.37 -2.02 -13.92
C ALA A 40 -8.13 -1.40 -12.55
N VAL A 41 -7.78 -2.26 -11.58
CA VAL A 41 -7.08 -1.88 -10.35
C VAL A 41 -5.62 -2.31 -10.47
N VAL A 42 -4.68 -1.41 -10.21
CA VAL A 42 -3.24 -1.68 -10.24
C VAL A 42 -2.70 -1.75 -8.82
N ARG A 43 -2.13 -2.91 -8.45
CA ARG A 43 -1.30 -3.07 -7.26
C ARG A 43 0.13 -2.72 -7.66
N TRP A 44 0.67 -1.65 -7.12
CA TRP A 44 1.92 -1.05 -7.59
C TRP A 44 3.02 -0.95 -6.53
N SER A 45 2.74 -1.33 -5.29
CA SER A 45 3.69 -1.25 -4.17
C SER A 45 3.44 -2.35 -3.15
N GLY A 46 4.44 -2.64 -2.32
CA GLY A 46 4.35 -3.65 -1.27
C GLY A 46 4.23 -5.08 -1.81
N GLY A 47 3.48 -5.92 -1.12
CA GLY A 47 3.32 -7.33 -1.47
C GLY A 47 2.16 -7.97 -0.68
N VAL A 48 2.28 -9.25 -0.38
CA VAL A 48 1.25 -10.09 0.28
C VAL A 48 0.87 -9.64 1.70
N GLN A 49 1.66 -8.78 2.33
CA GLN A 49 1.38 -8.23 3.67
C GLN A 49 0.22 -7.23 3.70
N ALA A 50 -0.30 -6.79 2.57
CA ALA A 50 -1.49 -5.96 2.53
C ALA A 50 -2.71 -6.74 3.03
N ALA A 51 -3.63 -6.06 3.72
CA ALA A 51 -4.87 -6.64 4.24
C ALA A 51 -6.00 -5.63 4.03
N HIS A 52 -6.59 -5.64 2.82
CA HIS A 52 -7.60 -4.68 2.40
C HIS A 52 -9.00 -5.28 2.54
N ASN A 53 -9.69 -4.94 3.62
CA ASN A 53 -11.02 -5.44 3.89
C ASN A 53 -12.08 -4.81 2.99
N VAL A 54 -12.93 -5.64 2.40
CA VAL A 54 -14.13 -5.24 1.64
C VAL A 54 -15.32 -6.01 2.17
N VAL A 55 -16.37 -5.28 2.53
CA VAL A 55 -17.64 -5.84 3.01
C VAL A 55 -18.73 -5.51 2.01
N HIS A 56 -19.43 -6.53 1.51
CA HIS A 56 -20.55 -6.38 0.57
C HIS A 56 -21.71 -7.30 0.99
N GLY A 57 -22.68 -6.76 1.70
CA GLY A 57 -23.76 -7.54 2.29
C GLY A 57 -23.19 -8.59 3.27
N PRO A 58 -23.51 -9.89 3.10
CA PRO A 58 -22.95 -10.95 3.94
C PRO A 58 -21.54 -11.36 3.55
N ARG A 59 -21.00 -10.87 2.41
CA ARG A 59 -19.66 -11.22 1.92
C ARG A 59 -18.62 -10.30 2.54
N HIS A 60 -17.59 -10.91 3.11
CA HIS A 60 -16.38 -10.21 3.55
C HIS A 60 -15.17 -10.90 2.93
N HIS A 61 -14.23 -10.09 2.40
CA HIS A 61 -12.95 -10.59 1.93
C HIS A 61 -11.83 -9.63 2.32
N THR A 62 -10.69 -10.19 2.68
CA THR A 62 -9.46 -9.46 2.95
C THR A 62 -8.52 -9.63 1.77
N PHE A 63 -8.51 -8.66 0.86
CA PHE A 63 -7.64 -8.64 -0.31
C PHE A 63 -6.18 -8.43 0.11
N ARG A 64 -5.31 -9.30 -0.36
CA ARG A 64 -3.86 -9.22 -0.15
C ARG A 64 -3.16 -8.80 -1.44
N GLN A 65 -3.39 -9.52 -2.52
CA GLN A 65 -2.74 -9.31 -3.81
C GLN A 65 -3.72 -8.98 -4.92
N PHE A 66 -4.93 -9.56 -4.91
CA PHE A 66 -5.98 -9.10 -5.79
C PHE A 66 -6.35 -7.63 -5.50
N GLY A 67 -6.79 -6.90 -6.52
CA GLY A 67 -7.35 -5.57 -6.37
C GLY A 67 -8.70 -5.63 -5.67
N SER A 68 -8.98 -4.66 -4.82
CA SER A 68 -10.17 -4.65 -3.96
C SER A 68 -11.51 -4.55 -4.73
N ALA A 69 -11.47 -4.34 -6.06
CA ALA A 69 -12.64 -4.34 -6.93
C ALA A 69 -12.88 -5.70 -7.66
N THR A 70 -12.16 -6.76 -7.29
CA THR A 70 -12.30 -8.10 -7.91
C THR A 70 -13.71 -8.66 -7.76
N LEU A 71 -14.42 -8.40 -6.64
CA LEU A 71 -15.83 -8.81 -6.47
C LEU A 71 -16.80 -8.12 -7.44
N LEU A 72 -16.37 -7.05 -8.11
CA LEU A 72 -17.09 -6.38 -9.20
C LEU A 72 -16.67 -6.89 -10.59
N GLY A 73 -15.73 -7.84 -10.66
CA GLY A 73 -15.19 -8.34 -11.93
C GLY A 73 -14.15 -7.41 -12.56
N VAL A 74 -13.68 -6.39 -11.86
CA VAL A 74 -12.64 -5.47 -12.37
C VAL A 74 -11.29 -6.18 -12.37
N PRO A 75 -10.55 -6.18 -13.50
CA PRO A 75 -9.23 -6.79 -13.61
C PRO A 75 -8.20 -6.15 -12.67
N THR A 76 -7.25 -6.97 -12.20
CA THR A 76 -6.11 -6.54 -11.40
C THR A 76 -4.81 -6.63 -12.20
N LEU A 77 -4.00 -5.59 -12.15
CA LEU A 77 -2.63 -5.58 -12.66
C LEU A 77 -1.66 -5.60 -11.46
N LEU A 78 -0.84 -6.65 -11.36
CA LEU A 78 0.27 -6.72 -10.39
C LEU A 78 1.49 -6.12 -11.09
N ARG A 79 1.80 -4.86 -10.82
CA ARG A 79 2.85 -4.11 -11.51
C ARG A 79 4.07 -3.93 -10.61
N ALA A 80 5.26 -4.20 -11.14
CA ALA A 80 6.51 -3.89 -10.44
C ALA A 80 6.56 -2.38 -10.04
N PRO A 81 7.09 -2.05 -8.84
CA PRO A 81 7.85 -2.88 -7.92
C PRO A 81 7.04 -3.70 -6.88
N MET A 82 5.76 -3.96 -7.10
CA MET A 82 5.02 -4.88 -6.25
C MET A 82 5.72 -6.24 -6.21
N MET A 83 5.74 -6.88 -5.04
CA MET A 83 6.22 -8.25 -4.84
C MET A 83 5.04 -9.22 -4.84
N VAL A 84 5.19 -10.34 -5.52
CA VAL A 84 4.15 -11.36 -5.66
C VAL A 84 4.53 -12.59 -4.85
N ASP A 85 3.62 -13.06 -4.01
CA ASP A 85 3.67 -14.38 -3.39
C ASP A 85 2.72 -15.33 -4.18
N PRO A 86 3.25 -16.22 -5.02
CA PRO A 86 2.42 -17.10 -5.84
C PRO A 86 1.56 -18.04 -5.02
N LEU A 87 2.07 -18.56 -3.91
CA LEU A 87 1.31 -19.49 -3.05
C LEU A 87 0.18 -18.76 -2.33
N GLY A 88 0.47 -17.58 -1.78
CA GLY A 88 -0.56 -16.70 -1.21
C GLY A 88 -1.61 -16.28 -2.23
N LEU A 89 -1.22 -16.05 -3.49
CA LEU A 89 -2.16 -15.71 -4.58
C LEU A 89 -3.09 -16.88 -4.91
N SER A 90 -2.59 -18.13 -4.90
CA SER A 90 -3.41 -19.34 -5.07
C SER A 90 -4.46 -19.48 -3.98
N VAL A 91 -4.06 -19.26 -2.72
CA VAL A 91 -4.98 -19.31 -1.56
C VAL A 91 -6.06 -18.23 -1.68
N GLU A 92 -5.68 -17.00 -1.98
CA GLU A 92 -6.62 -15.89 -2.15
C GLU A 92 -7.59 -16.14 -3.32
N ALA A 93 -7.12 -16.76 -4.41
CA ALA A 93 -7.97 -17.14 -5.54
C ALA A 93 -9.02 -18.19 -5.11
N GLU A 94 -8.65 -19.16 -4.26
CA GLU A 94 -9.61 -20.15 -3.76
C GLU A 94 -10.65 -19.53 -2.82
N GLU A 95 -10.24 -18.63 -1.93
CA GLU A 95 -11.16 -17.85 -1.09
C GLU A 95 -12.18 -17.07 -1.95
N LEU A 96 -11.72 -16.44 -3.05
CA LEU A 96 -12.57 -15.70 -3.98
C LEU A 96 -13.54 -16.60 -4.77
N ARG A 97 -13.12 -17.84 -5.14
CA ARG A 97 -14.04 -18.85 -5.71
C ARG A 97 -15.17 -19.17 -4.74
N GLY A 98 -14.84 -19.34 -3.45
CA GLY A 98 -15.83 -19.55 -2.39
C GLY A 98 -16.83 -18.40 -2.26
N LEU A 99 -16.46 -17.19 -2.65
CA LEU A 99 -17.33 -16.00 -2.67
C LEU A 99 -18.07 -15.82 -4.00
N GLY A 100 -17.93 -16.75 -4.97
CA GLY A 100 -18.66 -16.76 -6.22
C GLY A 100 -17.94 -16.11 -7.41
N VAL A 101 -16.64 -15.82 -7.30
CA VAL A 101 -15.81 -15.43 -8.45
C VAL A 101 -15.36 -16.69 -9.18
N ALA A 102 -15.94 -16.99 -10.36
CA ALA A 102 -15.79 -18.29 -11.02
C ALA A 102 -14.34 -18.60 -11.41
N ALA A 103 -13.57 -17.63 -11.89
CA ALA A 103 -12.19 -17.81 -12.35
C ALA A 103 -11.33 -16.60 -11.94
N PRO A 104 -10.98 -16.47 -10.63
CA PRO A 104 -10.30 -15.27 -10.13
C PRO A 104 -8.98 -14.98 -10.84
N LEU A 105 -8.16 -16.00 -11.12
CA LEU A 105 -6.87 -15.82 -11.79
C LEU A 105 -6.98 -15.22 -13.19
N ASN A 106 -8.11 -15.41 -13.89
CA ASN A 106 -8.36 -14.76 -15.19
C ASN A 106 -8.48 -13.24 -15.08
N LEU A 107 -8.75 -12.71 -13.89
CA LEU A 107 -8.78 -11.28 -13.60
C LEU A 107 -7.39 -10.71 -13.28
N ILE A 108 -6.37 -11.55 -13.12
CA ILE A 108 -4.99 -11.11 -12.83
C ILE A 108 -4.18 -11.01 -14.12
N THR A 109 -3.40 -9.96 -14.22
CA THR A 109 -2.24 -9.89 -15.14
C THR A 109 -1.03 -9.45 -14.33
N ALA A 110 0.01 -10.26 -14.31
CA ALA A 110 1.23 -10.01 -13.54
C ALA A 110 2.37 -9.49 -14.43
N ASP A 111 3.14 -8.55 -13.91
CA ASP A 111 4.37 -8.04 -14.52
C ASP A 111 5.48 -9.07 -14.33
N PRO A 112 6.17 -9.53 -15.40
CA PRO A 112 7.26 -10.49 -15.27
C PRO A 112 8.42 -9.98 -14.42
N ARG A 113 8.55 -8.68 -14.23
CA ARG A 113 9.60 -8.01 -13.47
C ARG A 113 9.36 -8.05 -11.95
N CYS A 114 8.14 -8.31 -11.49
CA CYS A 114 7.83 -8.40 -10.05
C CYS A 114 8.73 -9.42 -9.36
N LEU A 115 9.30 -9.04 -8.22
CA LEU A 115 10.00 -9.97 -7.34
C LEU A 115 9.03 -10.99 -6.76
N VAL A 116 9.51 -12.22 -6.54
CA VAL A 116 8.72 -13.29 -5.94
C VAL A 116 9.07 -13.43 -4.46
N THR A 117 8.07 -13.22 -3.60
CA THR A 117 8.16 -13.57 -2.18
C THR A 117 7.86 -15.05 -2.03
N THR A 118 8.64 -15.74 -1.19
CA THR A 118 8.60 -17.20 -1.05
C THR A 118 8.50 -17.60 0.43
N PRO A 119 8.14 -18.85 0.75
CA PRO A 119 8.19 -19.36 2.11
C PRO A 119 9.59 -19.26 2.76
N PHE A 120 10.66 -19.29 1.97
CA PHE A 120 12.03 -19.10 2.47
C PHE A 120 12.25 -17.68 3.00
N HIS A 121 11.74 -16.67 2.31
CA HIS A 121 11.76 -15.28 2.78
C HIS A 121 10.96 -15.11 4.09
N ALA A 122 9.78 -15.75 4.16
CA ALA A 122 8.96 -15.72 5.37
C ALA A 122 9.67 -16.41 6.56
N ALA A 123 10.33 -17.54 6.32
CA ALA A 123 11.11 -18.26 7.33
C ALA A 123 12.27 -17.40 7.84
N MET A 124 13.05 -16.77 6.94
CA MET A 124 14.14 -15.84 7.32
C MET A 124 13.61 -14.68 8.18
N ASN A 125 12.51 -14.08 7.78
CA ASN A 125 11.90 -12.95 8.47
C ASN A 125 11.48 -13.33 9.90
N ARG A 126 10.80 -14.45 10.07
CA ARG A 126 10.36 -14.94 11.38
C ARG A 126 11.55 -15.27 12.28
N ALA A 127 12.56 -16.00 11.78
CA ALA A 127 13.77 -16.31 12.54
C ALA A 127 14.48 -15.05 13.03
N ARG A 128 14.54 -13.98 12.22
CA ARG A 128 15.12 -12.69 12.61
C ARG A 128 14.29 -11.96 13.67
N GLU A 129 12.97 -11.91 13.51
CA GLU A 129 12.09 -11.27 14.50
C GLU A 129 12.19 -11.98 15.86
N GLU A 130 12.19 -13.31 15.87
CA GLU A 130 12.35 -14.12 17.07
C GLU A 130 13.71 -13.90 17.73
N SER A 131 14.79 -13.79 16.95
CA SER A 131 16.13 -13.55 17.47
C SER A 131 16.31 -12.19 18.14
N ARG A 132 15.47 -11.19 17.81
CA ARG A 132 15.49 -9.84 18.40
C ARG A 132 14.90 -9.75 19.81
N GLY A 133 14.14 -10.75 20.23
CA GLY A 133 13.50 -10.76 21.55
C GLY A 133 12.61 -9.53 21.77
N THR A 134 12.94 -8.68 22.75
CA THR A 134 12.19 -7.44 23.04
C THR A 134 12.44 -6.32 22.04
N GLY A 135 13.46 -6.44 21.18
CA GLY A 135 13.82 -5.47 20.14
C GLY A 135 13.17 -5.73 18.79
N VAL A 136 12.00 -6.38 18.75
CA VAL A 136 11.25 -6.65 17.50
C VAL A 136 10.96 -5.38 16.70
N HIS A 137 11.08 -5.47 15.38
CA HIS A 137 10.74 -4.35 14.49
C HIS A 137 9.24 -4.27 14.18
N GLY A 138 8.46 -5.28 14.54
CA GLY A 138 7.03 -5.36 14.27
C GLY A 138 6.72 -5.81 12.84
N SER A 139 7.54 -6.67 12.27
CA SER A 139 7.31 -7.28 10.96
C SER A 139 6.06 -8.18 10.98
N CYS A 140 5.38 -8.28 9.83
CA CYS A 140 4.22 -9.18 9.67
C CYS A 140 4.60 -10.66 9.48
N GLY A 141 5.88 -11.01 9.41
CA GLY A 141 6.35 -12.39 9.22
C GLY A 141 6.18 -12.94 7.79
N MET A 142 5.79 -12.10 6.82
CA MET A 142 5.51 -12.53 5.43
C MET A 142 6.74 -12.51 4.52
N GLY A 143 7.88 -11.95 4.98
CA GLY A 143 9.14 -11.99 4.25
C GLY A 143 9.35 -10.93 3.18
N VAL A 144 8.52 -9.88 3.14
CA VAL A 144 8.65 -8.79 2.14
C VAL A 144 10.00 -8.09 2.24
N GLY A 145 10.44 -7.72 3.45
CA GLY A 145 11.75 -7.12 3.67
C GLY A 145 12.91 -8.04 3.26
N GLU A 146 12.79 -9.34 3.53
CA GLU A 146 13.80 -10.33 3.13
C GLU A 146 13.87 -10.51 1.60
N THR A 147 12.72 -10.37 0.90
CA THR A 147 12.68 -10.41 -0.57
C THR A 147 13.52 -9.26 -1.16
N VAL A 148 13.36 -8.06 -0.63
CA VAL A 148 14.13 -6.88 -1.07
C VAL A 148 15.61 -7.03 -0.69
N ALA A 149 15.90 -7.44 0.57
CA ALA A 149 17.27 -7.63 1.05
C ALA A 149 18.04 -8.64 0.19
N PHE A 150 17.42 -9.77 -0.17
CA PHE A 150 18.03 -10.76 -1.05
C PHE A 150 18.35 -10.18 -2.43
N ALA A 151 17.40 -9.43 -3.00
CA ALA A 151 17.61 -8.81 -4.30
C ALA A 151 18.70 -7.72 -4.28
N LEU A 152 18.79 -6.93 -3.19
CA LEU A 152 19.89 -5.96 -2.99
C LEU A 152 21.24 -6.65 -2.88
N ALA A 153 21.37 -7.68 -2.04
CA ALA A 153 22.61 -8.43 -1.88
C ALA A 153 23.05 -9.10 -3.21
N ALA A 154 22.09 -9.66 -3.95
CA ALA A 154 22.34 -10.24 -5.28
C ALA A 154 22.78 -9.19 -6.33
N ALA A 155 22.39 -7.94 -6.15
CA ALA A 155 22.86 -6.82 -6.98
C ALA A 155 24.19 -6.21 -6.49
N GLY A 156 24.76 -6.71 -5.40
CA GLY A 156 25.97 -6.16 -4.77
C GLY A 156 25.73 -4.83 -4.05
N LEU A 157 24.47 -4.57 -3.67
CA LEU A 157 24.07 -3.37 -2.95
C LEU A 157 23.92 -3.67 -1.45
N ASP A 158 23.98 -2.60 -0.64
CA ASP A 158 23.79 -2.73 0.80
C ASP A 158 22.36 -3.14 1.12
N ALA A 159 22.21 -4.26 1.83
CA ALA A 159 20.94 -4.76 2.36
C ALA A 159 20.64 -4.21 3.77
N GLY A 160 21.31 -3.13 4.17
CA GLY A 160 21.12 -2.48 5.46
C GLY A 160 21.40 -3.42 6.64
N ASN A 161 20.44 -3.47 7.58
CA ASN A 161 20.53 -4.32 8.77
C ASN A 161 19.94 -5.74 8.58
N LEU A 162 19.80 -6.20 7.33
CA LEU A 162 19.40 -7.58 6.98
C LEU A 162 20.54 -8.31 6.22
N PRO A 163 21.72 -8.53 6.85
CA PRO A 163 22.81 -9.22 6.18
C PRO A 163 22.42 -10.65 5.82
N LEU A 164 22.79 -11.09 4.62
CA LEU A 164 22.49 -12.42 4.10
C LEU A 164 23.81 -13.17 3.87
N ALA A 165 24.13 -14.09 4.79
CA ALA A 165 25.33 -14.93 4.62
C ALA A 165 25.21 -15.79 3.36
N GLY A 166 26.28 -15.84 2.58
CA GLY A 166 26.35 -16.65 1.37
C GLY A 166 25.59 -16.12 0.15
N VAL A 167 25.01 -14.91 0.23
CA VAL A 167 24.43 -14.22 -0.91
C VAL A 167 25.39 -13.11 -1.36
N GLY A 168 25.79 -13.14 -2.62
CA GLY A 168 26.66 -12.16 -3.22
C GLY A 168 26.21 -11.75 -4.62
N PRO A 169 26.94 -10.81 -5.25
CA PRO A 169 26.61 -10.34 -6.60
C PRO A 169 26.44 -11.50 -7.60
N GLY A 170 25.36 -11.44 -8.37
CA GLY A 170 25.02 -12.48 -9.35
C GLY A 170 24.23 -13.68 -8.79
N ALA A 171 23.83 -13.67 -7.51
CA ALA A 171 22.91 -14.68 -7.01
C ALA A 171 21.57 -14.62 -7.79
N PRO A 172 20.96 -15.77 -8.13
CA PRO A 172 19.73 -15.80 -8.92
C PRO A 172 18.55 -15.25 -8.10
N VAL A 173 18.02 -14.11 -8.51
CA VAL A 173 16.82 -13.48 -7.93
C VAL A 173 15.60 -13.97 -8.69
N LEU A 174 14.63 -14.52 -7.97
CA LEU A 174 13.41 -15.05 -8.55
C LEU A 174 12.40 -13.94 -8.87
N ARG A 175 11.94 -13.91 -10.12
CA ARG A 175 10.90 -13.00 -10.63
C ARG A 175 9.71 -13.78 -11.15
N VAL A 176 8.58 -13.10 -11.29
CA VAL A 176 7.35 -13.72 -11.82
C VAL A 176 7.57 -14.30 -13.22
N GLY A 177 8.37 -13.64 -14.07
CA GLY A 177 8.71 -14.16 -15.40
C GLY A 177 9.45 -15.51 -15.39
N ASP A 178 10.25 -15.77 -14.36
CA ASP A 178 11.05 -16.99 -14.21
C ASP A 178 10.19 -18.22 -13.89
N LEU A 179 8.97 -18.02 -13.36
CA LEU A 179 8.06 -19.08 -12.98
C LEU A 179 7.58 -19.92 -14.18
N ARG A 180 7.74 -19.40 -15.40
CA ARG A 180 7.48 -20.14 -16.66
C ARG A 180 8.56 -21.19 -16.97
N ASP A 181 9.73 -21.09 -16.36
CA ASP A 181 10.86 -22.02 -16.49
C ASP A 181 11.14 -22.70 -15.14
N ARG A 182 10.76 -23.99 -15.05
CA ARG A 182 10.96 -24.77 -13.84
C ARG A 182 12.44 -24.83 -13.40
N ALA A 183 13.38 -24.86 -14.35
CA ALA A 183 14.79 -24.92 -14.00
C ALA A 183 15.28 -23.57 -13.44
N ALA A 184 14.82 -22.44 -14.00
CA ALA A 184 15.08 -21.11 -13.44
C ALA A 184 14.47 -20.95 -12.05
N THR A 185 13.22 -21.38 -11.87
CA THR A 185 12.54 -21.39 -10.57
C THR A 185 13.31 -22.16 -9.52
N ILE A 186 13.74 -23.40 -9.82
CA ILE A 186 14.53 -24.23 -8.89
C ILE A 186 15.86 -23.54 -8.55
N ARG A 187 16.59 -22.99 -9.53
CA ARG A 187 17.85 -22.27 -9.26
C ARG A 187 17.67 -21.11 -8.29
N GLY A 188 16.61 -20.30 -8.48
CA GLY A 188 16.28 -19.19 -7.59
C GLY A 188 15.93 -19.67 -6.18
N LEU A 189 15.08 -20.69 -6.07
CA LEU A 189 14.67 -21.26 -4.78
C LEU A 189 15.83 -21.96 -4.04
N ASP A 190 16.74 -22.64 -4.75
CA ASP A 190 17.95 -23.23 -4.16
C ASP A 190 18.87 -22.16 -3.54
N ALA A 191 19.02 -21.01 -4.21
CA ALA A 191 19.81 -19.91 -3.68
C ALA A 191 19.16 -19.34 -2.39
N LEU A 192 17.84 -19.17 -2.39
CA LEU A 192 17.07 -18.72 -1.23
C LEU A 192 17.12 -19.74 -0.09
N ALA A 193 16.96 -21.04 -0.38
CA ALA A 193 17.03 -22.10 0.62
C ALA A 193 18.39 -22.13 1.32
N ARG A 194 19.49 -21.99 0.57
CA ARG A 194 20.84 -21.89 1.17
C ARG A 194 20.98 -20.68 2.07
N ALA A 195 20.46 -19.52 1.68
CA ALA A 195 20.48 -18.32 2.52
C ALA A 195 19.64 -18.51 3.78
N ALA A 196 18.43 -19.06 3.65
CA ALA A 196 17.53 -19.30 4.77
C ALA A 196 18.07 -20.33 5.76
N ALA A 197 18.77 -21.37 5.29
CA ALA A 197 19.40 -22.39 6.12
C ALA A 197 20.49 -21.85 7.07
N THR A 198 20.99 -20.62 6.85
CA THR A 198 21.88 -19.95 7.78
C THR A 198 21.16 -19.37 9.02
N LEU A 199 19.84 -19.28 8.98
CA LEU A 199 19.01 -18.64 10.02
C LEU A 199 18.04 -19.62 10.69
N THR A 200 17.57 -20.66 9.98
CA THR A 200 16.59 -21.63 10.48
C THR A 200 16.70 -22.97 9.75
N GLU A 201 16.37 -24.04 10.46
CA GLU A 201 16.27 -25.40 9.89
C GLU A 201 14.86 -25.74 9.39
N ASP A 202 13.84 -24.98 9.81
CA ASP A 202 12.43 -25.20 9.42
C ASP A 202 12.17 -24.60 8.04
N LEU A 203 12.51 -25.35 7.00
CA LEU A 203 12.40 -24.93 5.61
C LEU A 203 11.61 -25.97 4.78
N PRO A 204 10.75 -25.51 3.86
CA PRO A 204 10.05 -26.40 2.95
C PRO A 204 11.01 -27.02 1.90
N ALA A 205 10.59 -28.14 1.31
CA ALA A 205 11.33 -28.75 0.21
C ALA A 205 11.26 -27.87 -1.05
N VAL A 206 12.43 -27.52 -1.62
CA VAL A 206 12.54 -26.67 -2.83
C VAL A 206 11.71 -27.23 -3.99
N GLY A 207 11.73 -28.55 -4.23
CA GLY A 207 10.99 -29.18 -5.31
C GLY A 207 9.48 -28.98 -5.22
N ALA A 208 8.91 -29.12 -4.01
CA ALA A 208 7.49 -28.92 -3.77
C ALA A 208 7.06 -27.45 -3.95
N VAL A 209 7.88 -26.50 -3.47
CA VAL A 209 7.62 -25.07 -3.68
C VAL A 209 7.70 -24.70 -5.15
N ALA A 210 8.70 -25.23 -5.88
CA ALA A 210 8.86 -24.99 -7.32
C ALA A 210 7.68 -25.53 -8.13
N GLU A 211 7.20 -26.73 -7.82
CA GLU A 211 6.06 -27.35 -8.47
C GLU A 211 4.81 -26.47 -8.31
N ALA A 212 4.44 -26.12 -7.07
CA ALA A 212 3.26 -25.31 -6.80
C ALA A 212 3.32 -23.92 -7.45
N MET A 213 4.51 -23.28 -7.49
CA MET A 213 4.68 -21.98 -8.15
C MET A 213 4.60 -22.06 -9.67
N CYS A 214 5.16 -23.10 -10.29
CA CYS A 214 5.09 -23.30 -11.73
C CYS A 214 3.67 -23.66 -12.18
N ASP A 215 2.95 -24.48 -11.39
CA ASP A 215 1.55 -24.80 -11.67
C ASP A 215 0.69 -23.55 -11.68
N LEU A 216 0.82 -22.68 -10.66
CA LEU A 216 0.12 -21.40 -10.67
C LEU A 216 0.49 -20.54 -11.88
N ALA A 217 1.77 -20.50 -12.25
CA ALA A 217 2.22 -19.71 -13.40
C ALA A 217 1.62 -20.17 -14.72
N GLY A 218 1.21 -21.44 -14.82
CA GLY A 218 0.45 -22.00 -15.94
C GLY A 218 -0.96 -21.40 -16.07
N ASP A 219 -1.57 -21.06 -14.94
CA ASP A 219 -2.91 -20.47 -14.87
C ASP A 219 -2.90 -18.93 -14.83
N LEU A 220 -1.73 -18.33 -14.58
CA LEU A 220 -1.58 -16.89 -14.41
C LEU A 220 -1.22 -16.20 -15.72
N ARG A 221 -1.95 -15.15 -16.05
CA ARG A 221 -1.56 -14.28 -17.17
C ARG A 221 -0.35 -13.43 -16.77
N ILE A 222 0.83 -13.77 -17.28
CA ILE A 222 2.04 -12.96 -17.17
C ILE A 222 2.15 -12.11 -18.44
N ALA A 223 2.28 -10.79 -18.31
CA ALA A 223 2.37 -9.88 -19.44
C ALA A 223 3.73 -10.03 -20.16
N ASP A 224 3.75 -9.82 -21.47
CA ASP A 224 5.00 -9.65 -22.20
C ASP A 224 5.55 -8.22 -22.02
N ASP A 225 4.64 -7.24 -21.97
CA ASP A 225 4.90 -5.84 -21.69
C ASP A 225 3.76 -5.27 -20.81
N MET A 226 4.04 -5.09 -19.52
CA MET A 226 3.05 -4.57 -18.55
C MET A 226 2.76 -3.09 -18.79
N ASP A 227 3.74 -2.32 -19.24
CA ASP A 227 3.55 -0.88 -19.47
C ASP A 227 2.62 -0.66 -20.69
N ALA A 228 2.72 -1.49 -21.72
CA ALA A 228 1.76 -1.50 -22.82
C ALA A 228 0.35 -2.00 -22.40
N VAL A 229 0.25 -2.95 -21.47
CA VAL A 229 -1.04 -3.37 -20.89
C VAL A 229 -1.68 -2.21 -20.14
N LEU A 230 -0.92 -1.53 -19.29
CA LEU A 230 -1.40 -0.39 -18.50
C LEU A 230 -1.85 0.77 -19.40
N ALA A 231 -1.07 1.10 -20.44
CA ALA A 231 -1.42 2.16 -21.39
C ALA A 231 -2.78 1.90 -22.03
N ARG A 232 -3.02 0.67 -22.54
CA ARG A 232 -4.34 0.29 -23.11
C ARG A 232 -5.48 0.42 -22.11
N ARG A 233 -5.25 0.11 -20.82
CA ARG A 233 -6.27 0.25 -19.77
C ARG A 233 -6.60 1.72 -19.51
N LEU A 234 -5.58 2.58 -19.46
CA LEU A 234 -5.75 4.03 -19.30
C LEU A 234 -6.42 4.67 -20.52
N GLU A 235 -6.10 4.22 -21.75
CA GLU A 235 -6.77 4.67 -22.97
C GLU A 235 -8.26 4.29 -23.00
N ALA A 236 -8.60 3.14 -22.43
CA ALA A 236 -9.98 2.63 -22.42
C ALA A 236 -10.87 3.26 -21.35
N GLY A 237 -10.31 3.81 -20.27
CA GLY A 237 -11.10 4.40 -19.17
C GLY A 237 -10.26 4.80 -17.97
N THR A 238 -10.90 4.76 -16.81
CA THR A 238 -10.28 5.09 -15.52
C THR A 238 -9.50 3.88 -14.99
N VAL A 239 -8.29 4.13 -14.48
CA VAL A 239 -7.49 3.12 -13.76
C VAL A 239 -7.31 3.57 -12.32
N ILE A 240 -7.55 2.66 -11.37
CA ILE A 240 -7.34 2.91 -9.93
C ILE A 240 -6.04 2.24 -9.51
N PHE A 241 -5.10 3.00 -8.96
CA PHE A 241 -3.86 2.51 -8.38
C PHE A 241 -4.04 2.36 -6.87
N GLU A 242 -3.99 1.13 -6.41
CA GLU A 242 -4.22 0.77 -5.01
C GLU A 242 -2.90 0.59 -4.27
N GLY A 243 -2.58 1.51 -3.35
CA GLY A 243 -1.42 1.42 -2.47
C GLY A 243 -1.59 0.33 -1.41
N SER A 244 -0.50 -0.25 -0.94
CA SER A 244 -0.54 -1.40 -0.02
C SER A 244 -0.69 -1.03 1.45
N GLN A 245 0.01 0.01 1.91
CA GLN A 245 0.04 0.45 3.32
C GLN A 245 -0.13 1.96 3.42
N GLY A 246 0.21 2.54 4.59
CA GLY A 246 0.23 3.98 4.80
C GLY A 246 1.63 4.58 4.67
N VAL A 247 1.71 5.83 4.22
CA VAL A 247 2.97 6.51 3.93
C VAL A 247 3.88 6.68 5.16
N LEU A 248 3.34 6.63 6.37
CA LEU A 248 4.14 6.66 7.59
C LEU A 248 4.91 5.34 7.86
N LEU A 249 4.70 4.32 7.00
CA LEU A 249 5.49 3.09 6.93
C LEU A 249 6.41 3.03 5.70
N ASP A 250 6.42 4.07 4.84
CA ASP A 250 7.25 4.14 3.64
C ASP A 250 8.74 4.03 3.98
N GLU A 251 9.51 3.41 3.09
CA GLU A 251 10.96 3.21 3.29
C GLU A 251 11.75 4.52 3.39
N PHE A 252 11.26 5.63 2.83
CA PHE A 252 11.90 6.94 2.88
C PHE A 252 11.20 7.92 3.82
N ALA A 253 9.87 7.95 3.82
CA ALA A 253 9.06 8.89 4.61
C ALA A 253 8.67 8.35 5.99
N GLY A 254 8.78 7.05 6.24
CA GLY A 254 8.38 6.41 7.48
C GLY A 254 9.39 6.56 8.62
N PHE A 255 9.03 6.03 9.79
CA PHE A 255 9.80 6.14 11.04
C PHE A 255 10.59 4.86 11.30
N HIS A 256 11.85 4.85 10.85
CA HIS A 256 12.77 3.72 11.04
C HIS A 256 13.04 3.40 12.52
N PRO A 257 13.23 2.11 12.87
CA PRO A 257 13.27 0.92 12.00
C PRO A 257 11.88 0.31 11.70
N HIS A 258 10.79 0.92 12.15
CA HIS A 258 9.43 0.40 12.08
C HIS A 258 8.74 0.78 10.76
N THR A 259 9.36 0.42 9.64
CA THR A 259 8.91 0.70 8.26
C THR A 259 8.76 -0.57 7.47
N THR A 260 8.16 -0.49 6.28
CA THR A 260 8.17 -1.56 5.28
C THR A 260 9.21 -1.23 4.21
N TRP A 261 9.77 -2.25 3.60
CA TRP A 261 10.70 -2.05 2.49
C TRP A 261 9.94 -1.92 1.17
N ALA A 262 9.19 -0.84 1.06
CA ALA A 262 8.42 -0.50 -0.14
C ALA A 262 8.26 1.02 -0.24
N THR A 263 8.35 1.53 -1.46
CA THR A 263 8.00 2.92 -1.77
C THR A 263 6.47 3.04 -1.86
N LEU A 264 5.86 3.69 -0.88
CA LEU A 264 4.41 3.89 -0.78
C LEU A 264 4.00 5.28 -1.25
N ASN A 265 4.96 6.20 -1.34
CA ASN A 265 4.75 7.55 -1.80
C ASN A 265 4.72 7.63 -3.33
N PRO A 266 3.60 8.01 -3.97
CA PRO A 266 3.48 8.04 -5.42
C PRO A 266 4.28 9.18 -6.08
N ARG A 267 4.80 10.14 -5.28
CA ARG A 267 5.65 11.25 -5.74
C ARG A 267 7.09 11.12 -5.26
N ALA A 268 7.47 10.00 -4.66
CA ALA A 268 8.84 9.77 -4.23
C ALA A 268 9.80 9.85 -5.41
N ARG A 269 10.83 10.67 -5.29
CA ARG A 269 11.92 10.75 -6.26
C ARG A 269 13.00 9.76 -5.88
N ALA A 270 13.38 8.90 -6.81
CA ALA A 270 14.37 7.84 -6.59
C ALA A 270 15.82 8.33 -6.35
N ASN A 271 16.05 9.63 -6.27
CA ASN A 271 17.36 10.19 -5.92
C ASN A 271 17.73 10.05 -4.44
N ALA A 272 16.84 9.49 -3.65
CA ALA A 272 17.03 9.38 -2.20
C ALA A 272 18.21 8.49 -1.79
N SER A 273 18.70 7.60 -2.63
CA SER A 273 19.75 6.63 -2.26
C SER A 273 21.16 6.96 -2.74
N GLY A 274 21.44 8.21 -3.23
CA GLY A 274 22.81 8.63 -3.56
C GLY A 274 23.58 7.78 -4.59
N GLY A 275 22.92 6.83 -5.23
CA GLY A 275 23.50 6.00 -6.28
C GLY A 275 23.58 6.76 -7.60
N ALA A 276 24.67 6.53 -8.35
CA ALA A 276 24.86 7.07 -9.67
C ALA A 276 23.64 6.90 -10.57
N ALA A 277 23.45 7.83 -11.51
CA ALA A 277 22.30 7.90 -12.44
C ALA A 277 22.02 6.60 -13.24
N ASP A 278 22.92 5.63 -13.21
CA ASP A 278 22.86 4.34 -13.91
C ASP A 278 22.51 3.13 -13.02
N SER A 279 22.22 3.31 -11.72
CA SER A 279 21.88 2.17 -10.88
C SER A 279 20.45 1.71 -11.18
N GLN A 280 20.32 0.52 -11.77
CA GLN A 280 19.06 -0.22 -11.80
C GLN A 280 18.63 -0.49 -10.35
N ASP A 281 17.35 -0.33 -10.06
CA ASP A 281 16.84 -0.80 -8.79
C ASP A 281 16.89 -2.35 -8.75
N VAL A 282 16.65 -2.92 -7.57
CA VAL A 282 16.67 -4.37 -7.41
C VAL A 282 15.57 -5.08 -8.20
N THR A 283 14.60 -4.36 -8.73
CA THR A 283 13.57 -4.89 -9.63
C THR A 283 14.08 -5.00 -11.06
N GLY A 284 15.30 -4.51 -11.36
CA GLY A 284 15.85 -4.44 -12.71
C GLY A 284 15.18 -3.38 -13.59
N LEU A 285 14.29 -2.60 -12.99
CA LEU A 285 13.75 -1.42 -13.62
C LEU A 285 14.80 -0.31 -13.48
N PRO A 286 14.98 0.57 -14.49
CA PRO A 286 15.69 1.80 -14.26
C PRO A 286 15.00 2.46 -13.07
N ARG A 287 15.74 2.78 -12.00
CA ARG A 287 15.16 3.48 -10.85
C ARG A 287 14.41 4.67 -11.42
N PRO A 288 13.08 4.73 -11.24
CA PRO A 288 12.36 5.85 -11.78
C PRO A 288 12.90 7.08 -11.04
N HIS A 289 13.56 7.99 -11.75
CA HIS A 289 13.87 9.32 -11.22
C HIS A 289 12.58 10.07 -10.81
N LEU A 290 11.42 9.43 -10.99
CA LEU A 290 10.09 9.97 -10.81
C LEU A 290 9.20 8.97 -10.08
N GLY A 291 8.40 9.47 -9.15
CA GLY A 291 7.31 8.73 -8.55
C GLY A 291 6.24 8.32 -9.58
N LEU A 292 5.37 7.41 -9.18
CA LEU A 292 4.30 6.90 -10.04
C LEU A 292 3.43 8.02 -10.65
N ALA A 293 3.05 9.02 -9.85
CA ALA A 293 2.24 10.13 -10.32
C ALA A 293 2.95 10.93 -11.42
N ASP A 294 4.25 11.22 -11.24
CA ASP A 294 5.04 11.97 -12.21
C ASP A 294 5.28 11.16 -13.50
N GLN A 295 5.44 9.82 -13.39
CA GLN A 295 5.52 8.92 -14.56
C GLN A 295 4.25 8.99 -15.40
N LEU A 296 3.08 8.92 -14.74
CA LEU A 296 1.77 9.01 -15.39
C LEU A 296 1.55 10.37 -16.05
N GLU A 297 1.93 11.48 -15.39
CA GLU A 297 1.85 12.82 -15.97
C GLU A 297 2.72 12.97 -17.22
N ARG A 298 3.96 12.46 -17.20
CA ARG A 298 4.86 12.46 -18.38
C ARG A 298 4.34 11.61 -19.53
N ALA A 299 3.62 10.53 -19.23
CA ALA A 299 2.96 9.70 -20.23
C ALA A 299 1.65 10.34 -20.77
N GLY A 300 1.31 11.58 -20.34
CA GLY A 300 0.13 12.29 -20.81
C GLY A 300 -1.16 11.93 -20.08
N HIS A 301 -1.08 11.16 -18.99
CA HIS A 301 -2.24 10.80 -18.17
C HIS A 301 -2.53 11.86 -17.10
N ARG A 302 -3.69 11.71 -16.45
CA ARG A 302 -4.17 12.65 -15.42
C ARG A 302 -4.22 11.97 -14.05
N PRO A 303 -3.10 11.87 -13.32
CA PRO A 303 -3.14 11.31 -12.00
C PRO A 303 -3.87 12.24 -11.03
N TYR A 304 -4.65 11.62 -10.14
CA TYR A 304 -5.29 12.25 -8.99
C TYR A 304 -4.88 11.46 -7.75
N VAL A 305 -4.16 12.09 -6.84
CA VAL A 305 -3.68 11.46 -5.61
C VAL A 305 -4.72 11.65 -4.52
N LEU A 306 -5.44 10.57 -4.19
CA LEU A 306 -6.42 10.51 -3.12
C LEU A 306 -5.76 9.95 -1.85
N GLY A 307 -5.49 10.83 -0.90
CA GLY A 307 -4.98 10.46 0.41
C GLY A 307 -6.10 10.00 1.33
N LEU A 308 -5.94 8.88 2.02
CA LEU A 308 -6.94 8.37 2.96
C LEU A 308 -6.46 8.50 4.40
N THR A 309 -7.35 8.92 5.28
CA THR A 309 -7.15 8.94 6.73
C THR A 309 -8.36 8.39 7.46
N ARG A 310 -8.18 8.06 8.73
CA ARG A 310 -9.28 7.80 9.66
C ARG A 310 -9.63 9.09 10.41
N SER A 311 -10.75 9.07 11.12
CA SER A 311 -11.11 10.11 12.09
C SER A 311 -10.30 10.02 13.40
N TYR A 312 -9.50 8.97 13.59
CA TYR A 312 -8.60 8.74 14.72
C TYR A 312 -7.35 7.97 14.26
N SER A 313 -6.27 8.07 15.03
CA SER A 313 -5.00 7.43 14.72
C SER A 313 -4.99 5.96 15.12
N THR A 314 -4.36 5.11 14.29
CA THR A 314 -4.22 3.68 14.54
C THR A 314 -2.86 3.16 14.10
N ARG A 315 -2.36 2.12 14.77
CA ARG A 315 -1.13 1.42 14.37
C ARG A 315 -1.13 -0.03 14.87
N HIS A 316 -0.69 -0.94 14.02
CA HIS A 316 -0.30 -2.30 14.42
C HIS A 316 1.15 -2.32 14.91
N GLY A 317 1.40 -3.05 16.01
CA GLY A 317 2.73 -3.40 16.47
C GLY A 317 3.58 -2.23 16.96
N ALA A 318 4.90 -2.43 16.88
CA ALA A 318 5.91 -1.51 17.42
C ALA A 318 6.04 -0.21 16.59
N GLY A 319 6.72 0.77 17.18
CA GLY A 319 7.00 2.07 16.59
C GLY A 319 6.15 3.21 17.14
N PRO A 320 6.45 4.46 16.77
CA PRO A 320 5.78 5.62 17.32
C PRO A 320 4.30 5.70 16.95
N LEU A 321 3.47 5.99 17.94
CA LEU A 321 2.09 6.45 17.83
C LEU A 321 1.93 7.53 18.90
N PRO A 322 2.30 8.79 18.61
CA PRO A 322 2.41 9.85 19.62
C PRO A 322 1.15 10.06 20.44
N THR A 323 -0.01 9.95 19.79
CA THR A 323 -1.32 10.13 20.43
C THR A 323 -1.91 8.83 20.99
N GLU A 324 -1.09 7.76 21.17
CA GLU A 324 -1.61 6.51 21.71
C GLU A 324 -2.35 6.70 23.03
N ASP A 325 -3.59 6.23 23.08
CA ASP A 325 -4.43 6.25 24.27
C ASP A 325 -4.97 4.84 24.55
N PRO A 326 -4.39 4.13 25.53
CA PRO A 326 -4.88 2.81 25.91
C PRO A 326 -6.33 2.79 26.42
N ALA A 327 -6.89 3.94 26.81
CA ALA A 327 -8.29 4.06 27.21
C ALA A 327 -9.24 4.17 25.99
N GLN A 328 -8.77 4.62 24.84
CA GLN A 328 -9.55 4.68 23.62
C GLN A 328 -9.78 3.27 23.06
N ARG A 329 -11.04 2.86 22.94
CA ARG A 329 -11.46 1.53 22.47
C ARG A 329 -12.60 1.65 21.48
N PHE A 330 -12.31 2.06 20.24
CA PHE A 330 -13.29 1.99 19.17
C PHE A 330 -13.35 0.56 18.61
N PRO A 331 -14.55 0.06 18.24
CA PRO A 331 -14.68 -1.28 17.67
C PRO A 331 -13.86 -1.47 16.39
N GLU A 332 -13.12 -2.58 16.33
CA GLU A 332 -12.28 -2.95 15.20
C GLU A 332 -12.47 -4.45 14.88
N PRO A 333 -13.55 -4.81 14.19
CA PRO A 333 -13.92 -6.23 14.02
C PRO A 333 -12.90 -7.04 13.18
N HIS A 334 -12.05 -6.36 12.41
CA HIS A 334 -11.05 -6.99 11.53
C HIS A 334 -9.61 -6.85 12.03
N ASN A 335 -9.41 -6.13 13.14
CA ASN A 335 -8.11 -5.84 13.70
C ASN A 335 -7.98 -6.38 15.12
N GLY A 336 -6.89 -7.08 15.39
CA GLY A 336 -6.61 -7.71 16.66
C GLY A 336 -5.12 -7.86 16.91
N VAL A 337 -4.77 -8.78 17.82
CA VAL A 337 -3.37 -9.17 18.01
C VAL A 337 -2.96 -10.07 16.86
N THR A 338 -1.98 -9.62 16.08
CA THR A 338 -1.38 -10.36 14.96
C THR A 338 0.08 -10.68 15.25
N TYR A 339 0.77 -11.33 14.32
CA TYR A 339 2.22 -11.54 14.40
C TYR A 339 2.99 -10.19 14.54
N GLN A 340 2.48 -9.09 13.98
CA GLN A 340 3.04 -7.75 14.15
C GLN A 340 2.94 -7.18 15.56
N GLY A 341 2.06 -7.72 16.41
CA GLY A 341 1.79 -7.24 17.76
C GLY A 341 0.37 -6.66 17.94
N ALA A 342 0.20 -5.83 18.97
CA ALA A 342 -1.08 -5.30 19.37
C ALA A 342 -1.62 -4.24 18.39
N TRP A 343 -2.95 -4.18 18.29
CA TRP A 343 -3.67 -3.05 17.70
C TRP A 343 -3.71 -1.89 18.70
N ARG A 344 -3.29 -0.71 18.25
CA ARG A 344 -3.15 0.50 19.06
C ARG A 344 -3.98 1.62 18.46
N GLN A 345 -4.58 2.47 19.30
CA GLN A 345 -5.45 3.58 18.89
C GLN A 345 -5.12 4.84 19.69
N GLY A 346 -5.49 5.99 19.16
CA GLY A 346 -5.41 7.27 19.83
C GLY A 346 -6.13 8.37 19.05
N PRO A 347 -6.29 9.57 19.63
CA PRO A 347 -6.80 10.74 18.92
C PRO A 347 -6.09 10.97 17.59
N LEU A 348 -6.78 11.53 16.60
CA LEU A 348 -6.19 11.87 15.30
C LEU A 348 -5.04 12.85 15.50
N ASP A 349 -3.86 12.49 15.01
CA ASP A 349 -2.64 13.29 15.04
C ASP A 349 -2.53 14.13 13.76
N LEU A 350 -2.79 15.43 13.87
CA LEU A 350 -2.78 16.34 12.73
C LEU A 350 -1.35 16.74 12.30
N ASP A 351 -0.32 16.59 13.15
CA ASP A 351 1.07 16.79 12.73
C ASP A 351 1.57 15.64 11.87
N LEU A 352 1.25 14.39 12.24
CA LEU A 352 1.50 13.24 11.40
C LEU A 352 0.75 13.33 10.07
N LEU A 353 -0.52 13.71 10.13
CA LEU A 353 -1.36 13.85 8.92
C LEU A 353 -0.83 14.95 7.99
N ARG A 354 -0.42 16.10 8.54
CA ARG A 354 0.20 17.21 7.80
C ARG A 354 1.49 16.79 7.12
N TYR A 355 2.34 16.06 7.84
CA TYR A 355 3.56 15.49 7.29
C TYR A 355 3.29 14.52 6.15
N ALA A 356 2.39 13.55 6.36
CA ALA A 356 2.01 12.55 5.38
C ALA A 356 1.42 13.18 4.11
N ALA A 357 0.49 14.12 4.25
CA ALA A 357 -0.15 14.80 3.12
C ALA A 357 0.85 15.59 2.27
N ARG A 358 1.81 16.27 2.91
CA ARG A 358 2.90 16.97 2.21
C ARG A 358 3.82 15.99 1.49
N ALA A 359 4.24 14.90 2.15
CA ALA A 359 5.10 13.90 1.55
C ALA A 359 4.49 13.28 0.29
N VAL A 360 3.18 13.06 0.29
CA VAL A 360 2.45 12.45 -0.83
C VAL A 360 2.02 13.47 -1.89
N GLY A 361 1.80 14.73 -1.51
CA GLY A 361 1.27 15.75 -2.41
C GLY A 361 -0.15 15.43 -2.88
N VAL A 362 -1.08 15.33 -1.92
CA VAL A 362 -2.48 14.93 -2.18
C VAL A 362 -3.25 15.97 -2.97
N ASP A 363 -4.13 15.52 -3.88
CA ASP A 363 -5.10 16.36 -4.59
C ASP A 363 -6.44 16.47 -3.83
N GLY A 364 -6.75 15.45 -3.02
CA GLY A 364 -7.91 15.42 -2.14
C GLY A 364 -7.78 14.33 -1.08
N VAL A 365 -8.65 14.38 -0.08
CA VAL A 365 -8.62 13.48 1.07
C VAL A 365 -9.93 12.70 1.18
N GLY A 366 -9.82 11.40 1.50
CA GLY A 366 -10.93 10.57 1.95
C GLY A 366 -10.80 10.31 3.46
N VAL A 367 -11.92 10.44 4.19
CA VAL A 367 -11.96 10.21 5.64
C VAL A 367 -12.86 9.01 5.94
N SER A 368 -12.33 8.04 6.66
CA SER A 368 -13.05 6.85 7.10
C SER A 368 -13.34 6.88 8.61
N HIS A 369 -14.23 5.98 9.05
CA HIS A 369 -14.61 5.82 10.47
C HIS A 369 -15.18 7.12 11.09
N LEU A 370 -15.95 7.89 10.33
CA LEU A 370 -16.64 9.08 10.83
C LEU A 370 -17.87 8.76 11.71
N ASP A 371 -18.27 7.49 11.77
CA ASP A 371 -19.23 6.92 12.72
C ASP A 371 -18.62 6.73 14.12
N ALA A 372 -17.29 6.75 14.26
CA ALA A 372 -16.64 6.71 15.57
C ALA A 372 -16.93 7.99 16.38
N PRO A 373 -17.22 7.88 17.69
CA PRO A 373 -17.56 9.02 18.53
C PRO A 373 -16.33 9.82 18.96
N VAL A 374 -15.55 10.30 17.97
CA VAL A 374 -14.35 11.10 18.20
C VAL A 374 -14.70 12.44 18.88
N ARG A 375 -14.00 12.76 19.96
CA ARG A 375 -14.19 13.98 20.75
C ARG A 375 -12.96 14.84 20.91
N VAL A 376 -11.79 14.29 20.51
CA VAL A 376 -10.49 14.92 20.72
C VAL A 376 -9.61 14.63 19.51
N VAL A 377 -8.82 15.61 19.09
CA VAL A 377 -7.74 15.50 18.11
C VAL A 377 -6.47 16.11 18.68
N SER A 378 -5.31 15.78 18.13
CA SER A 378 -4.06 16.48 18.44
C SER A 378 -3.73 17.47 17.31
N PRO A 379 -3.87 18.77 17.51
CA PRO A 379 -3.57 19.76 16.49
C PRO A 379 -2.07 19.93 16.23
N SER A 380 -1.25 19.70 17.25
CA SER A 380 0.20 19.90 17.20
C SER A 380 0.91 19.16 18.35
N TRP A 381 2.23 19.04 18.20
CA TRP A 381 3.12 18.62 19.26
C TRP A 381 3.83 19.82 19.89
N SER A 382 4.03 19.81 21.20
CA SER A 382 4.80 20.82 21.92
C SER A 382 6.30 20.46 21.97
N GLY A 383 7.16 21.52 22.08
CA GLY A 383 8.60 21.38 22.24
C GLY A 383 9.42 21.78 21.01
N PRO A 384 10.72 22.06 21.18
CA PRO A 384 11.59 22.61 20.13
C PRO A 384 11.95 21.61 19.01
N GLU A 385 11.85 20.31 19.27
CA GLU A 385 12.12 19.23 18.29
C GLU A 385 10.84 18.61 17.73
N SER A 386 9.70 19.28 17.88
CA SER A 386 8.36 18.74 17.57
C SER A 386 7.96 18.79 16.09
N ARG A 387 8.84 19.26 15.20
CA ARG A 387 8.50 19.43 13.78
C ARG A 387 9.09 18.36 12.91
N LEU A 388 8.23 17.61 12.24
CA LEU A 388 8.64 16.69 11.18
C LEU A 388 9.11 17.48 9.95
N ARG A 389 10.28 17.07 9.44
CA ARG A 389 10.92 17.70 8.26
C ARG A 389 10.53 16.97 6.99
N ASP A 390 10.40 17.71 5.91
CA ASP A 390 10.12 17.13 4.59
C ASP A 390 11.31 16.30 4.09
N VAL A 391 11.02 15.15 3.50
CA VAL A 391 12.01 14.22 2.93
C VAL A 391 12.00 14.16 1.40
N GLN A 392 11.03 14.82 0.74
CA GLN A 392 10.81 14.67 -0.71
C GLN A 392 11.98 15.07 -1.59
N SER A 393 12.74 16.09 -1.18
CA SER A 393 13.86 16.62 -1.96
C SER A 393 15.23 16.11 -1.51
N LEU A 394 15.25 15.24 -0.47
CA LEU A 394 16.48 14.76 0.15
C LEU A 394 16.98 13.46 -0.50
N SER A 395 18.27 13.24 -0.43
CA SER A 395 18.94 12.02 -0.93
C SER A 395 20.17 11.67 -0.10
N GLY A 396 20.60 10.42 -0.16
CA GLY A 396 21.81 9.96 0.50
C GLY A 396 21.83 10.27 1.99
N GLN A 397 22.95 10.77 2.50
CA GLN A 397 23.16 11.02 3.93
C GLN A 397 22.17 12.08 4.51
N ASP A 398 21.79 13.09 3.74
CA ASP A 398 20.84 14.11 4.19
C ASP A 398 19.47 13.52 4.47
N LEU A 399 19.02 12.58 3.62
CA LEU A 399 17.79 11.84 3.84
C LEU A 399 17.86 10.99 5.11
N GLU A 400 18.94 10.26 5.32
CA GLU A 400 19.12 9.42 6.51
C GLU A 400 19.10 10.27 7.79
N ILE A 401 19.81 11.38 7.82
CA ILE A 401 19.83 12.30 8.96
C ILE A 401 18.43 12.81 9.29
N VAL A 402 17.68 13.26 8.26
CA VAL A 402 16.33 13.81 8.47
C VAL A 402 15.33 12.71 8.86
N ARG A 403 15.44 11.52 8.26
CA ARG A 403 14.61 10.37 8.60
C ARG A 403 14.79 9.96 10.06
N ASP A 404 16.04 9.86 10.53
CA ASP A 404 16.35 9.51 11.92
C ASP A 404 15.88 10.61 12.89
N ALA A 405 16.02 11.88 12.51
CA ALA A 405 15.50 12.99 13.29
C ALA A 405 13.97 12.96 13.39
N ASN A 406 13.28 12.65 12.28
CA ASN A 406 11.81 12.50 12.26
C ASN A 406 11.35 11.33 13.14
N ALA A 407 12.04 10.18 13.07
CA ALA A 407 11.73 9.03 13.92
C ALA A 407 11.92 9.36 15.41
N ALA A 408 13.00 10.05 15.75
CA ALA A 408 13.27 10.51 17.11
C ALA A 408 12.22 11.55 17.59
N ALA A 409 11.83 12.48 16.72
CA ALA A 409 10.79 13.47 17.02
C ALA A 409 9.45 12.80 17.30
N ALA A 410 9.02 11.85 16.45
CA ALA A 410 7.77 11.12 16.63
C ALA A 410 7.77 10.25 17.91
N THR A 411 8.93 9.68 18.28
CA THR A 411 9.07 8.86 19.51
C THR A 411 9.01 9.71 20.78
N ARG A 412 9.52 10.95 20.73
CA ARG A 412 9.56 11.88 21.89
C ARG A 412 8.47 12.95 21.83
N ALA A 413 7.51 12.83 20.94
CA ALA A 413 6.44 13.81 20.76
C ALA A 413 5.61 13.96 22.03
N HIS A 414 5.22 15.20 22.31
CA HIS A 414 4.28 15.56 23.37
C HIS A 414 3.04 16.21 22.73
N PRO A 415 2.02 15.39 22.34
CA PRO A 415 0.83 15.89 21.69
C PRO A 415 0.03 16.85 22.59
N GLU A 416 -0.42 17.96 22.03
CA GLU A 416 -1.44 18.81 22.60
C GLU A 416 -2.82 18.29 22.15
N TYR A 417 -3.89 18.61 22.90
CA TYR A 417 -5.19 18.04 22.62
C TYR A 417 -6.28 19.12 22.60
N ASP A 418 -7.07 19.12 21.52
CA ASP A 418 -8.24 19.95 21.35
C ASP A 418 -9.52 19.11 21.31
N ARG A 419 -10.60 19.65 21.91
CA ARG A 419 -11.94 19.06 21.73
C ARG A 419 -12.48 19.38 20.35
N VAL A 420 -13.20 18.41 19.77
CA VAL A 420 -13.94 18.57 18.52
C VAL A 420 -15.44 18.51 18.74
N GLN A 421 -16.19 19.31 17.96
CA GLN A 421 -17.64 19.46 18.07
C GLN A 421 -18.38 18.59 17.04
N GLY A 422 -17.92 17.36 16.84
CA GLY A 422 -18.53 16.41 15.95
C GLY A 422 -17.84 16.30 14.58
N ARG A 423 -18.53 15.62 13.68
CA ARG A 423 -18.00 15.19 12.38
C ARG A 423 -17.45 16.32 11.51
N ASP A 424 -18.20 17.41 11.38
CA ASP A 424 -17.81 18.50 10.46
C ASP A 424 -16.59 19.27 10.99
N ASP A 425 -16.41 19.37 12.30
CA ASP A 425 -15.21 19.95 12.90
C ASP A 425 -13.98 19.05 12.64
N VAL A 426 -14.11 17.71 12.77
CA VAL A 426 -13.05 16.78 12.41
C VAL A 426 -12.65 16.93 10.94
N ILE A 427 -13.62 17.02 10.03
CA ILE A 427 -13.38 17.22 8.60
C ILE A 427 -12.65 18.54 8.35
N SER A 428 -13.10 19.63 8.95
CA SER A 428 -12.47 20.96 8.80
C SER A 428 -11.02 20.96 9.27
N ARG A 429 -10.72 20.30 10.42
CA ARG A 429 -9.36 20.13 10.93
C ARG A 429 -8.47 19.31 9.98
N ILE A 430 -9.03 18.27 9.34
CA ILE A 430 -8.31 17.46 8.34
C ILE A 430 -8.01 18.30 7.09
N GLU A 431 -8.97 19.08 6.58
CA GLU A 431 -8.77 19.96 5.43
C GLU A 431 -7.71 21.03 5.71
N GLU A 432 -7.74 21.63 6.90
CA GLU A 432 -6.72 22.60 7.34
C GLU A 432 -5.33 21.94 7.44
N ALA A 433 -5.22 20.76 8.06
CA ALA A 433 -3.96 20.08 8.23
C ALA A 433 -3.34 19.62 6.90
N THR A 434 -4.16 19.10 5.98
CA THR A 434 -3.68 18.57 4.71
C THR A 434 -3.53 19.61 3.61
N GLY A 435 -4.21 20.76 3.74
CA GLY A 435 -4.33 21.79 2.70
C GLY A 435 -5.12 21.31 1.48
N ALA A 436 -5.86 20.20 1.58
CA ALA A 436 -6.62 19.59 0.49
C ALA A 436 -8.08 19.33 0.92
N PRO A 437 -9.05 19.37 -0.03
CA PRO A 437 -10.46 19.18 0.30
C PRO A 437 -10.73 17.71 0.68
N VAL A 438 -11.65 17.50 1.63
CA VAL A 438 -12.22 16.18 1.89
C VAL A 438 -13.28 15.88 0.82
N VAL A 439 -12.93 15.01 -0.13
CA VAL A 439 -13.76 14.66 -1.29
C VAL A 439 -14.51 13.34 -1.12
N LEU A 440 -14.14 12.52 -0.13
CA LEU A 440 -14.80 11.25 0.17
C LEU A 440 -14.93 11.09 1.68
N VAL A 441 -16.08 10.59 2.12
CA VAL A 441 -16.35 10.30 3.54
C VAL A 441 -16.98 8.93 3.68
N ALA A 442 -16.67 8.24 4.80
CA ALA A 442 -17.22 6.93 5.12
C ALA A 442 -17.65 6.86 6.58
N ASP A 443 -18.88 6.39 6.79
CA ASP A 443 -19.54 6.24 8.08
C ASP A 443 -19.80 4.77 8.45
N GLY A 444 -19.14 3.83 7.77
CA GLY A 444 -19.31 2.41 8.00
C GLY A 444 -18.43 1.56 7.04
N PRO A 445 -18.51 0.22 7.13
CA PRO A 445 -17.58 -0.68 6.48
C PRO A 445 -17.89 -0.94 5.00
N THR A 446 -19.15 -0.75 4.56
CA THR A 446 -19.57 -1.14 3.21
C THR A 446 -19.35 -0.04 2.18
N ARG A 447 -19.42 -0.39 0.88
CA ARG A 447 -19.42 0.60 -0.20
C ARG A 447 -20.59 1.57 -0.14
N MET A 448 -21.72 1.17 0.47
CA MET A 448 -22.91 2.01 0.59
C MET A 448 -22.77 3.08 1.67
N ASP A 449 -21.88 2.86 2.64
CA ASP A 449 -21.60 3.79 3.74
C ASP A 449 -20.60 4.88 3.33
N ARG A 450 -20.30 4.98 2.03
CA ARG A 450 -19.36 5.96 1.47
C ARG A 450 -20.07 6.93 0.55
N SER A 451 -19.66 8.18 0.62
CA SER A 451 -20.15 9.22 -0.29
C SER A 451 -19.02 10.12 -0.78
N ILE A 452 -19.09 10.45 -2.06
CA ILE A 452 -18.19 11.43 -2.68
C ILE A 452 -18.81 12.81 -2.39
N ARG A 453 -18.06 13.66 -1.70
CA ARG A 453 -18.41 15.06 -1.44
C ARG A 453 -17.91 15.89 -2.60
N TRP A 454 -18.78 16.27 -3.50
CA TRP A 454 -18.41 17.22 -4.51
C TRP A 454 -18.77 18.62 -4.05
N SER A 455 -17.78 19.48 -3.87
CA SER A 455 -17.99 20.92 -3.79
C SER A 455 -17.65 21.53 -5.16
N PRO A 456 -18.64 21.93 -5.97
CA PRO A 456 -18.36 22.76 -7.12
C PRO A 456 -18.00 24.14 -6.59
N ARG A 457 -16.71 24.44 -6.42
CA ARG A 457 -16.31 25.85 -6.41
C ARG A 457 -16.61 26.40 -7.79
N ALA A 458 -17.56 27.34 -7.85
CA ALA A 458 -17.94 28.05 -9.03
C ALA A 458 -16.71 28.63 -9.75
N SER A 459 -16.32 28.01 -10.85
CA SER A 459 -15.68 28.70 -11.95
C SER A 459 -16.81 29.11 -12.88
N SER A 460 -16.91 30.41 -13.13
CA SER A 460 -17.77 31.00 -14.14
C SER A 460 -17.31 30.53 -15.54
N ALA A 461 -17.75 29.37 -15.94
CA ALA A 461 -17.77 28.88 -17.32
C ALA A 461 -18.82 27.77 -17.39
N SER A 462 -19.76 27.96 -18.28
CA SER A 462 -20.93 27.17 -18.59
C SER A 462 -20.70 25.66 -18.52
N SER A 463 -21.37 25.01 -17.55
CA SER A 463 -21.37 23.56 -17.35
C SER A 463 -22.41 22.88 -18.25
N PRO A 464 -22.11 21.75 -18.88
CA PRO A 464 -23.16 20.80 -19.24
C PRO A 464 -23.60 20.07 -17.96
N SER A 465 -24.88 20.16 -17.65
CA SER A 465 -25.53 19.45 -16.55
C SER A 465 -25.48 17.94 -16.80
N THR A 466 -24.58 17.24 -16.16
CA THR A 466 -24.66 15.77 -16.03
C THR A 466 -25.21 15.44 -14.66
N SER A 467 -26.53 15.30 -14.60
CA SER A 467 -27.20 14.58 -13.51
C SER A 467 -26.83 13.10 -13.58
N TRP A 468 -26.27 12.56 -12.51
CA TRP A 468 -26.04 11.11 -12.35
C TRP A 468 -27.39 10.40 -12.31
N PRO A 469 -27.60 9.32 -13.07
CA PRO A 469 -28.87 8.58 -13.01
C PRO A 469 -29.00 7.92 -11.63
N ALA A 470 -30.15 8.14 -10.99
CA ALA A 470 -30.56 7.40 -9.81
C ALA A 470 -30.63 5.91 -10.13
N ALA A 471 -30.10 5.07 -9.23
CA ALA A 471 -30.16 3.63 -9.36
C ALA A 471 -31.63 3.18 -9.45
N THR A 472 -32.02 2.67 -10.62
CA THR A 472 -33.31 1.98 -10.80
C THR A 472 -33.25 0.66 -10.03
N THR A 473 -34.02 0.54 -8.97
CA THR A 473 -34.32 -0.71 -8.28
C THR A 473 -35.02 -1.64 -9.27
N ALA A 474 -34.30 -2.62 -9.80
CA ALA A 474 -34.93 -3.74 -10.50
C ALA A 474 -35.52 -4.69 -9.44
N THR A 475 -36.83 -4.61 -9.25
CA THR A 475 -37.65 -5.62 -8.60
C THR A 475 -37.63 -6.88 -9.47
N HIS A 476 -36.92 -7.91 -9.03
CA HIS A 476 -37.14 -9.25 -9.55
C HIS A 476 -38.28 -9.90 -8.73
N ALA A 477 -39.46 -9.97 -9.37
CA ALA A 477 -40.51 -10.88 -9.01
C ALA A 477 -40.24 -12.25 -9.68
N ARG A 478 -40.31 -13.32 -8.87
CA ARG A 478 -40.32 -14.76 -9.08
C ARG A 478 -38.98 -15.43 -9.34
#